data_254508bfb1f64979508e61960def23a1
#
_entry.id   254508bfb1f64979508e61960def23a1
#
_cell.length_a   1.000
_cell.length_b   1.000
_cell.length_c   1.000
_cell.angle_alpha   90.00
_cell.angle_beta   90.00
_cell.angle_gamma   90.00
#
_symmetry.space_group_name_H-M   'P 1'
#
loop_
_entity.id
_entity.type
_entity.pdbx_description
1 polymer ?
#
loop_
_entity_poly.entity_id
_entity_poly.type
_entity_poly.pdbx_seq_one_letter_code
_entity_poly.pdbx_strand_id
1 'polypeptide(L)'
;RAAAARCRSLDRTAKYNFTGGNNDAEQVPVDGLIAAATASLEREGRNLATYNLAHGPQGYRPLREFLSQKLKRDAGIACTAEDILLVSGSLQALDLVNGALLARGDTVIC
;
A
#
# COMPACT_ATOMS: atom_id res chain seq x y z
N ARG A 1 4.97 38.90 -3.40
CA ARG A 1 3.82 38.35 -4.19
C ARG A 1 4.29 37.11 -4.87
N ALA A 2 4.00 35.94 -4.27
CA ALA A 2 4.31 34.64 -4.86
C ALA A 2 3.39 34.43 -6.08
N ALA A 3 3.99 34.19 -7.25
CA ALA A 3 3.25 33.82 -8.44
C ALA A 3 2.68 32.42 -8.21
N ALA A 4 1.35 32.31 -8.15
CA ALA A 4 0.67 31.03 -8.15
C ALA A 4 1.01 30.32 -9.47
N ALA A 5 1.77 29.24 -9.38
CA ALA A 5 2.02 28.37 -10.52
C ALA A 5 0.67 27.82 -11.00
N ARG A 6 0.21 28.26 -12.16
CA ARG A 6 -0.97 27.68 -12.80
C ARG A 6 -0.64 26.23 -13.14
N CYS A 7 -1.27 25.33 -12.44
CA CYS A 7 -1.31 23.93 -12.83
C CYS A 7 -1.92 23.89 -14.24
N ARG A 8 -1.09 23.67 -15.26
CA ARG A 8 -1.57 23.45 -16.63
C ARG A 8 -2.41 22.18 -16.59
N SER A 9 -3.62 22.25 -17.13
CA SER A 9 -4.42 21.05 -17.34
C SER A 9 -3.59 20.09 -18.18
N LEU A 10 -3.25 18.95 -17.61
CA LEU A 10 -2.53 17.90 -18.30
C LEU A 10 -3.39 17.45 -19.49
N ASP A 11 -2.80 17.45 -20.67
CA ASP A 11 -3.48 17.04 -21.90
C ASP A 11 -3.88 15.56 -21.77
N ARG A 12 -5.19 15.34 -21.60
CA ARG A 12 -5.76 13.99 -21.46
C ARG A 12 -5.75 13.21 -22.78
N THR A 13 -5.31 13.85 -23.87
CA THR A 13 -5.26 13.25 -25.21
C THR A 13 -3.85 12.74 -25.58
N ALA A 14 -2.87 12.88 -24.69
CA ALA A 14 -1.53 12.37 -24.93
C ALA A 14 -1.56 10.85 -25.14
N LYS A 15 -0.97 10.38 -26.24
CA LYS A 15 -0.91 8.95 -26.61
C LYS A 15 -0.25 8.11 -25.49
N TYR A 16 0.69 8.69 -24.79
CA TYR A 16 1.36 8.07 -23.64
C TYR A 16 1.32 9.05 -22.48
N ASN A 17 0.60 8.70 -21.43
CA ASN A 17 0.46 9.53 -20.23
C ASN A 17 1.13 8.84 -19.03
N PHE A 18 2.25 9.39 -18.58
CA PHE A 18 3.02 8.91 -17.42
C PHE A 18 2.78 9.76 -16.16
N THR A 19 1.78 10.63 -16.15
CA THR A 19 1.53 11.57 -15.05
C THR A 19 0.67 10.98 -13.92
N GLY A 20 0.03 9.84 -14.15
CA GLY A 20 -0.83 9.17 -13.16
C GLY A 20 -0.47 7.71 -13.00
N GLY A 21 -0.55 7.19 -11.78
CA GLY A 21 -0.36 5.78 -11.45
C GLY A 21 -1.61 4.92 -11.69
N ASN A 22 -2.38 5.21 -12.76
CA ASN A 22 -3.58 4.44 -13.07
C ASN A 22 -3.21 3.10 -13.72
N ASN A 23 -3.86 2.05 -13.24
CA ASN A 23 -3.78 0.74 -13.88
C ASN A 23 -4.62 0.72 -15.16
N ASP A 24 -4.30 -0.22 -16.06
CA ASP A 24 -5.16 -0.53 -17.20
C ASP A 24 -6.47 -1.15 -16.69
N ALA A 25 -7.59 -0.48 -16.97
CA ALA A 25 -8.91 -0.87 -16.50
C ALA A 25 -9.34 -2.26 -17.03
N GLU A 26 -8.88 -2.63 -18.25
CA GLU A 26 -9.22 -3.92 -18.87
C GLU A 26 -8.48 -5.09 -18.21
N GLN A 27 -7.39 -4.82 -17.51
CA GLN A 27 -6.59 -5.84 -16.82
C GLN A 27 -6.94 -6.00 -15.34
N VAL A 28 -7.91 -5.26 -14.84
CA VAL A 28 -8.36 -5.44 -13.45
C VAL A 28 -9.11 -6.77 -13.32
N PRO A 29 -8.65 -7.73 -12.49
CA PRO A 29 -9.26 -9.05 -12.37
C PRO A 29 -10.50 -9.01 -11.46
N VAL A 30 -11.57 -8.36 -11.92
CA VAL A 30 -12.77 -8.06 -11.11
C VAL A 30 -13.39 -9.33 -10.53
N ASP A 31 -13.56 -10.38 -11.33
CA ASP A 31 -14.16 -11.64 -10.88
C ASP A 31 -13.29 -12.32 -9.80
N GLY A 32 -11.98 -12.27 -9.96
CA GLY A 32 -11.02 -12.76 -8.94
C GLY A 32 -11.11 -11.99 -7.65
N LEU A 33 -11.28 -10.67 -7.71
CA LEU A 33 -11.45 -9.81 -6.53
C LEU A 33 -12.76 -10.10 -5.80
N ILE A 34 -13.87 -10.28 -6.56
CA ILE A 34 -15.17 -10.66 -5.99
C ILE A 34 -15.05 -12.01 -5.27
N ALA A 35 -14.49 -13.01 -5.93
CA ALA A 35 -14.32 -14.35 -5.34
C ALA A 35 -13.45 -14.31 -4.07
N ALA A 36 -12.34 -13.57 -4.08
CA ALA A 36 -11.45 -13.43 -2.94
C ALA A 36 -12.11 -12.69 -1.78
N ALA A 37 -12.86 -11.61 -2.07
CA ALA A 37 -13.61 -10.87 -1.06
C ALA A 37 -14.69 -11.73 -0.42
N THR A 38 -15.46 -12.46 -1.21
CA THR A 38 -16.50 -13.37 -0.74
C THR A 38 -15.92 -14.44 0.19
N ALA A 39 -14.89 -15.15 -0.26
CA ALA A 39 -14.23 -16.18 0.54
C ALA A 39 -13.66 -15.64 1.86
N SER A 40 -13.11 -14.42 1.86
CA SER A 40 -12.59 -13.78 3.07
C SER A 40 -13.70 -13.41 4.05
N LEU A 41 -14.82 -12.87 3.56
CA LEU A 41 -15.96 -12.50 4.37
C LEU A 41 -16.67 -13.73 4.96
N GLU A 42 -16.81 -14.79 4.20
CA GLU A 42 -17.38 -16.05 4.69
C GLU A 42 -16.55 -16.66 5.80
N ARG A 43 -15.21 -16.62 5.67
CA ARG A 43 -14.27 -17.18 6.65
C ARG A 43 -14.15 -16.34 7.91
N GLU A 44 -14.05 -15.02 7.76
CA GLU A 44 -13.62 -14.12 8.84
C GLU A 44 -14.49 -12.85 9.00
N GLY A 45 -15.60 -12.73 8.27
CA GLY A 45 -16.40 -11.50 8.25
C GLY A 45 -16.86 -11.04 9.63
N ARG A 46 -17.04 -11.96 10.59
CA ARG A 46 -17.38 -11.61 11.99
C ARG A 46 -16.26 -10.84 12.71
N ASN A 47 -15.00 -11.01 12.28
CA ASN A 47 -13.86 -10.31 12.86
C ASN A 47 -13.88 -8.80 12.55
N LEU A 48 -14.65 -8.37 11.55
CA LEU A 48 -14.85 -6.96 11.24
C LEU A 48 -15.50 -6.17 12.39
N ALA A 49 -16.20 -6.86 13.31
CA ALA A 49 -16.78 -6.23 14.49
C ALA A 49 -15.75 -5.95 15.60
N THR A 50 -14.51 -6.37 15.43
CA THR A 50 -13.44 -6.22 16.42
C THR A 50 -12.29 -5.39 15.86
N TYR A 51 -11.44 -4.84 16.74
CA TYR A 51 -10.24 -4.10 16.34
C TYR A 51 -9.09 -4.99 15.86
N ASN A 52 -9.38 -6.20 15.39
CA ASN A 52 -8.39 -7.14 14.89
C ASN A 52 -7.26 -7.49 15.88
N LEU A 53 -7.58 -7.52 17.16
CA LEU A 53 -6.62 -7.73 18.25
C LEU A 53 -5.86 -9.06 18.14
N ALA A 54 -6.45 -10.04 17.47
CA ALA A 54 -5.83 -11.36 17.27
C ALA A 54 -4.59 -11.33 16.35
N HIS A 55 -4.45 -10.30 15.51
CA HIS A 55 -3.37 -10.20 14.51
C HIS A 55 -2.26 -9.22 14.86
N GLY A 56 -2.41 -8.48 15.96
CA GLY A 56 -1.44 -7.51 16.44
C GLY A 56 -1.50 -6.15 15.72
N PRO A 57 -0.72 -5.16 16.21
CA PRO A 57 -0.74 -3.80 15.71
C PRO A 57 -0.17 -3.64 14.28
N GLN A 58 0.63 -4.60 13.81
CA GLN A 58 1.21 -4.57 12.47
C GLN A 58 0.19 -4.89 11.35
N GLY A 59 -1.04 -5.25 11.70
CA GLY A 59 -2.09 -5.58 10.75
C GLY A 59 -2.25 -7.10 10.52
N TYR A 60 -3.07 -7.45 9.56
CA TYR A 60 -3.55 -8.81 9.32
C TYR A 60 -2.41 -9.81 9.09
N ARG A 61 -2.21 -10.71 10.04
CA ARG A 61 -1.08 -11.65 10.09
C ARG A 61 -0.98 -12.56 8.86
N PRO A 62 -2.07 -13.18 8.36
CA PRO A 62 -1.97 -14.04 7.17
C PRO A 62 -1.45 -13.31 5.93
N LEU A 63 -1.78 -12.02 5.76
CA LEU A 63 -1.21 -11.21 4.67
C LEU A 63 0.27 -10.96 4.88
N ARG A 64 0.71 -10.67 6.10
CA ARG A 64 2.14 -10.46 6.41
C ARG A 64 2.95 -11.73 6.18
N GLU A 65 2.42 -12.90 6.54
CA GLU A 65 3.04 -14.21 6.27
C GLU A 65 3.16 -14.48 4.76
N PHE A 66 2.10 -14.22 4.00
CA PHE A 66 2.14 -14.30 2.55
C PHE A 66 3.18 -13.35 1.94
N LEU A 67 3.23 -12.10 2.41
CA LEU A 67 4.19 -11.10 1.91
C LEU A 67 5.63 -11.48 2.22
N SER A 68 5.92 -12.03 3.40
CA SER A 68 7.28 -12.50 3.74
C SER A 68 7.76 -13.59 2.80
N GLN A 69 6.90 -14.56 2.48
CA GLN A 69 7.20 -15.61 1.52
C GLN A 69 7.37 -15.06 0.09
N LYS A 70 6.51 -14.13 -0.30
CA LYS A 70 6.59 -13.47 -1.61
C LYS A 70 7.88 -12.68 -1.77
N LEU A 71 8.27 -11.89 -0.79
CA LEU A 71 9.51 -11.10 -0.79
C LEU A 71 10.75 -12.01 -0.89
N LYS A 72 10.75 -13.12 -0.17
CA LYS A 72 11.83 -14.11 -0.26
C LYS A 72 11.93 -14.73 -1.65
N ARG A 73 10.78 -15.12 -2.23
CA ARG A 73 10.72 -15.78 -3.53
C ARG A 73 11.06 -14.84 -4.69
N ASP A 74 10.48 -13.65 -4.70
CA ASP A 74 10.48 -12.75 -5.86
C ASP A 74 11.66 -11.75 -5.82
N ALA A 75 12.15 -11.40 -4.62
CA ALA A 75 13.18 -10.39 -4.43
C ALA A 75 14.41 -10.88 -3.63
N GLY A 76 14.41 -12.11 -3.14
CA GLY A 76 15.49 -12.63 -2.31
C GLY A 76 15.59 -11.99 -0.91
N ILE A 77 14.57 -11.24 -0.49
CA ILE A 77 14.54 -10.55 0.80
C ILE A 77 14.08 -11.54 1.88
N ALA A 78 14.99 -11.87 2.81
CA ALA A 78 14.68 -12.72 3.95
C ALA A 78 14.10 -11.86 5.09
N CYS A 79 12.80 -12.01 5.32
CA CYS A 79 12.10 -11.39 6.45
C CYS A 79 11.01 -12.32 6.99
N THR A 80 10.55 -12.05 8.19
CA THR A 80 9.42 -12.74 8.83
C THR A 80 8.16 -11.87 8.78
N ALA A 81 7.02 -12.42 9.16
CA ALA A 81 5.79 -11.63 9.29
C ALA A 81 5.91 -10.51 10.34
N GLU A 82 6.80 -10.66 11.32
CA GLU A 82 7.01 -9.65 12.38
C GLU A 82 7.81 -8.43 11.89
N ASP A 83 8.53 -8.55 10.78
CA ASP A 83 9.27 -7.46 10.15
C ASP A 83 8.41 -6.63 9.19
N ILE A 84 7.11 -6.96 9.05
CA ILE A 84 6.19 -6.34 8.10
C ILE A 84 5.10 -5.57 8.84
N LEU A 85 4.94 -4.30 8.49
CA LEU A 85 3.84 -3.44 8.92
C LEU A 85 2.92 -3.13 7.74
N LEU A 86 1.64 -3.42 7.87
CA LEU A 86 0.63 -3.03 6.87
C LEU A 86 0.17 -1.59 7.13
N VAL A 87 0.15 -0.80 6.08
CA VAL A 87 -0.21 0.62 6.14
C VAL A 87 -1.25 0.98 5.07
N SER A 88 -1.96 2.10 5.27
CA SER A 88 -2.95 2.60 4.32
C SER A 88 -2.30 3.45 3.22
N GLY A 89 -1.51 2.80 2.38
CA GLY A 89 -0.85 3.42 1.23
C GLY A 89 0.55 3.97 1.53
N SER A 90 1.25 4.34 0.45
CA SER A 90 2.64 4.75 0.49
C SER A 90 2.89 6.05 1.27
N LEU A 91 1.94 6.98 1.26
CA LEU A 91 2.09 8.24 2.02
C LEU A 91 2.14 7.99 3.52
N GLN A 92 1.30 7.08 4.06
CA GLN A 92 1.38 6.71 5.46
C GLN A 92 2.70 5.98 5.78
N ALA A 93 3.17 5.11 4.87
CA ALA A 93 4.46 4.45 5.04
C ALA A 93 5.60 5.46 5.14
N LEU A 94 5.65 6.45 4.24
CA LEU A 94 6.66 7.51 4.25
C LEU A 94 6.58 8.38 5.51
N ASP A 95 5.39 8.72 5.97
CA ASP A 95 5.19 9.50 7.20
C ASP A 95 5.75 8.75 8.42
N LEU A 96 5.42 7.45 8.54
CA LEU A 96 5.93 6.61 9.63
C LEU A 96 7.44 6.44 9.58
N VAL A 97 8.03 6.20 8.40
CA VAL A 97 9.47 6.06 8.22
C VAL A 97 10.18 7.37 8.56
N ASN A 98 9.67 8.49 8.05
CA ASN A 98 10.22 9.81 8.34
C ASN A 98 10.14 10.12 9.83
N GLY A 99 9.00 9.87 10.47
CA GLY A 99 8.82 10.10 11.90
C GLY A 99 9.72 9.24 12.79
N ALA A 100 10.07 8.03 12.32
CA ALA A 100 10.94 7.12 13.08
C ALA A 100 12.43 7.38 12.87
N LEU A 101 12.85 7.81 11.68
CA LEU A 101 14.25 7.88 11.28
C LEU A 101 14.82 9.29 11.22
N LEU A 102 13.97 10.32 11.07
CA LEU A 102 14.42 11.71 10.89
C LEU A 102 14.26 12.53 12.16
N ALA A 103 15.26 13.36 12.43
CA ALA A 103 15.25 14.36 13.47
C ALA A 103 15.23 15.79 12.88
N ARG A 104 14.91 16.79 13.71
CA ARG A 104 14.91 18.17 13.28
C ARG A 104 16.32 18.60 12.85
N GLY A 105 16.47 19.01 11.60
CA GLY A 105 17.73 19.42 10.99
C GLY A 105 18.29 18.40 9.99
N ASP A 106 17.72 17.21 9.90
CA ASP A 106 18.12 16.23 8.88
C ASP A 106 17.72 16.69 7.48
N THR A 107 18.49 16.27 6.49
CA THR A 107 18.27 16.58 5.07
C THR A 107 17.72 15.35 4.38
N VAL A 108 16.59 15.50 3.69
CA VAL A 108 15.97 14.47 2.84
C VAL A 108 16.10 14.88 1.38
N ILE A 109 16.56 13.96 0.54
CA ILE A 109 16.63 14.15 -0.92
C ILE A 109 15.39 13.48 -1.52
N CYS A 110 14.57 14.25 -2.26
CA CYS A 110 13.34 13.78 -2.94
C CYS A 110 13.52 13.87 -4.45
#